data_270c1574c14782038f1feeee40744d62
#
_entry.id   270c1574c14782038f1feeee40744d62
#
_cell.length_a   1.000
_cell.length_b   1.000
_cell.length_c   1.000
_cell.angle_alpha   90.00
_cell.angle_beta   90.00
_cell.angle_gamma   90.00
#
_symmetry.space_group_name_H-M   'P 1'
#
loop_
_entity.id
_entity.type
_entity.pdbx_description
1 polymer ?
#
loop_
_entity_poly.entity_id
_entity_poly.type
_entity_poly.pdbx_seq_one_letter_code
_entity_poly.pdbx_strand_id
1 'polypeptide(L)'
;MGSVKSSVKGWHTAGTLLAFLLVILLQAQVGWPQEIAPPKLVEEFGKQEKIYRSRGADVPSGYVTNRGLSDYASLLPSGFCDMLGRLSNSDRWLDIGAGDGQAVLDYYASEPKAAAEKCGRSGTRARAVAMSIEDRRTKKWQLQAAILGGDRIQYLSGKRLRDYSVEELGKFQLITDVYGGFSYTEDLSRFIGKVLSLLEVGGAFYTLVQNVQLENGKDKPSSSFQTELVDSAGRDIKMCSWLKQTPCVNVGCESKNDWDTPTELVNIHKICSDVSVRPAKLLRYEAGNPPRRRFQLEP
;
A
#
# COMPACT_ATOMS: atom_id res chain seq x y z
N MET A 1 -26.92 -30.69 69.68
CA MET A 1 -25.71 -30.27 70.40
C MET A 1 -24.63 -30.21 69.31
N GLY A 2 -23.99 -29.16 68.95
CA GLY A 2 -23.86 -27.82 69.41
C GLY A 2 -23.14 -27.04 68.26
N SER A 3 -23.64 -25.88 68.05
CA SER A 3 -23.15 -24.83 67.15
C SER A 3 -21.73 -24.38 67.49
N VAL A 4 -20.92 -24.08 66.46
CA VAL A 4 -20.03 -22.90 66.56
C VAL A 4 -19.89 -22.28 65.16
N LYS A 5 -20.36 -21.03 65.07
CA LYS A 5 -20.09 -20.08 63.98
C LYS A 5 -18.67 -19.52 64.14
N SER A 6 -17.93 -19.39 63.05
CA SER A 6 -16.88 -18.35 63.03
C SER A 6 -16.91 -17.64 61.66
N SER A 7 -17.24 -16.37 61.73
CA SER A 7 -17.17 -15.36 60.73
C SER A 7 -15.70 -14.88 60.58
N VAL A 8 -15.15 -14.92 59.37
CA VAL A 8 -13.93 -14.15 59.08
C VAL A 8 -14.26 -13.26 57.87
N LYS A 9 -14.20 -11.95 58.16
CA LYS A 9 -14.32 -10.86 57.21
C LYS A 9 -13.10 -10.86 56.29
N GLY A 10 -13.30 -10.99 54.99
CA GLY A 10 -12.28 -10.70 53.98
C GLY A 10 -12.47 -9.31 53.38
N TRP A 11 -11.68 -8.39 53.78
CA TRP A 11 -11.46 -7.14 53.07
C TRP A 11 -9.98 -7.14 52.70
N HIS A 12 -9.63 -7.23 51.37
CA HIS A 12 -8.38 -6.76 50.77
C HIS A 12 -8.27 -7.36 49.34
N THR A 13 -9.09 -6.90 48.36
CA THR A 13 -8.78 -7.16 46.95
C THR A 13 -9.23 -6.06 45.97
N ALA A 14 -9.66 -4.89 46.48
CA ALA A 14 -10.13 -3.81 45.58
C ALA A 14 -9.03 -2.81 45.17
N GLY A 15 -7.86 -2.84 45.81
CA GLY A 15 -6.80 -1.84 45.56
C GLY A 15 -5.83 -2.18 44.43
N THR A 16 -5.67 -3.45 44.09
CA THR A 16 -4.63 -3.89 43.14
C THR A 16 -5.10 -3.85 41.66
N LEU A 17 -6.39 -3.93 41.39
CA LEU A 17 -6.94 -3.87 40.04
C LEU A 17 -6.96 -2.46 39.44
N LEU A 18 -7.10 -1.42 40.29
CA LEU A 18 -7.06 -0.03 39.78
C LEU A 18 -5.67 0.43 39.36
N ALA A 19 -4.60 -0.06 40.00
CA ALA A 19 -3.23 0.28 39.66
C ALA A 19 -2.79 -0.32 38.32
N PHE A 20 -3.27 -1.50 37.97
CA PHE A 20 -2.97 -2.15 36.67
C PHE A 20 -3.69 -1.48 35.48
N LEU A 21 -4.91 -1.00 35.67
CA LEU A 21 -5.64 -0.26 34.63
C LEU A 21 -5.05 1.10 34.31
N LEU A 22 -4.46 1.78 35.29
CA LEU A 22 -3.81 3.08 35.08
C LEU A 22 -2.47 2.96 34.32
N VAL A 23 -1.74 1.87 34.49
CA VAL A 23 -0.48 1.62 33.77
C VAL A 23 -0.73 1.27 32.31
N ILE A 24 -1.82 0.58 32.00
CA ILE A 24 -2.19 0.24 30.61
C ILE A 24 -2.67 1.47 29.83
N LEU A 25 -3.33 2.43 30.49
CA LEU A 25 -3.80 3.67 29.85
C LEU A 25 -2.67 4.69 29.57
N LEU A 26 -1.54 4.60 30.29
CA LEU A 26 -0.38 5.48 30.08
C LEU A 26 0.56 5.00 28.95
N GLN A 27 0.45 3.77 28.47
CA GLN A 27 1.26 3.27 27.35
C GLN A 27 0.65 3.54 25.97
N ALA A 28 -0.58 4.05 25.89
CA ALA A 28 -1.29 4.24 24.62
C ALA A 28 -1.03 5.60 23.95
N GLN A 29 -0.14 6.44 24.46
CA GLN A 29 0.14 7.76 23.86
C GLN A 29 1.65 8.06 23.75
N VAL A 30 2.42 7.12 23.20
CA VAL A 30 3.64 7.53 22.51
C VAL A 30 3.26 7.85 21.07
N GLY A 31 2.50 8.92 20.88
CA GLY A 31 2.37 9.56 19.59
C GLY A 31 3.76 10.02 19.18
N TRP A 32 4.27 9.48 18.08
CA TRP A 32 5.48 10.01 17.46
C TRP A 32 5.25 11.50 17.24
N PRO A 33 6.22 12.37 17.62
CA PRO A 33 6.09 13.79 17.34
C PRO A 33 5.84 13.92 15.82
N GLN A 34 4.67 14.43 15.45
CA GLN A 34 4.40 14.81 14.07
C GLN A 34 5.37 15.94 13.75
N GLU A 35 6.45 15.62 13.03
CA GLU A 35 7.35 16.66 12.53
C GLU A 35 6.51 17.57 11.63
N ILE A 36 6.33 18.82 12.02
CA ILE A 36 5.54 19.79 11.26
C ILE A 36 6.25 19.98 9.92
N ALA A 37 5.59 19.58 8.84
CA ALA A 37 6.16 19.71 7.51
C ALA A 37 6.47 21.18 7.20
N PRO A 38 7.61 21.47 6.53
CA PRO A 38 7.94 22.84 6.13
C PRO A 38 6.79 23.48 5.35
N PRO A 39 6.53 24.79 5.50
CA PRO A 39 5.38 25.47 4.89
C PRO A 39 5.24 25.23 3.37
N LYS A 40 6.37 25.15 2.66
CA LYS A 40 6.39 24.84 1.22
C LYS A 40 5.85 23.44 0.90
N LEU A 41 6.14 22.45 1.73
CA LEU A 41 5.60 21.10 1.55
C LEU A 41 4.09 21.05 1.82
N VAL A 42 3.62 21.78 2.82
CA VAL A 42 2.17 21.88 3.13
C VAL A 42 1.42 22.48 1.95
N GLU A 43 1.96 23.52 1.32
CA GLU A 43 1.38 24.12 0.12
C GLU A 43 1.31 23.11 -1.05
N GLU A 44 2.39 22.37 -1.30
CA GLU A 44 2.44 21.37 -2.37
C GLU A 44 1.46 20.21 -2.10
N PHE A 45 1.31 19.78 -0.84
CA PHE A 45 0.29 18.78 -0.48
C PHE A 45 -1.12 19.27 -0.75
N GLY A 46 -1.41 20.56 -0.46
CA GLY A 46 -2.68 21.18 -0.79
C GLY A 46 -2.95 21.26 -2.29
N LYS A 47 -1.92 21.53 -3.11
CA LYS A 47 -2.01 21.47 -4.58
C LYS A 47 -2.30 20.06 -5.05
N GLN A 48 -1.59 19.05 -4.50
CA GLN A 48 -1.78 17.65 -4.84
C GLN A 48 -3.22 17.21 -4.53
N GLU A 49 -3.76 17.59 -3.39
CA GLU A 49 -5.14 17.24 -3.02
C GLU A 49 -6.16 17.85 -4.00
N LYS A 50 -5.95 19.09 -4.45
CA LYS A 50 -6.79 19.71 -5.48
C LYS A 50 -6.74 18.95 -6.80
N ILE A 51 -5.53 18.51 -7.23
CA ILE A 51 -5.35 17.69 -8.43
C ILE A 51 -6.15 16.37 -8.31
N TYR A 52 -6.10 15.71 -7.16
CA TYR A 52 -6.86 14.48 -6.92
C TYR A 52 -8.37 14.68 -7.02
N ARG A 53 -8.86 15.79 -6.46
CA ARG A 53 -10.29 16.07 -6.39
C ARG A 53 -10.86 16.68 -7.67
N SER A 54 -9.99 17.18 -8.57
CA SER A 54 -10.46 17.77 -9.82
C SER A 54 -11.00 16.69 -10.76
N ARG A 55 -12.26 16.82 -11.08
CA ARG A 55 -12.98 15.97 -12.05
C ARG A 55 -13.35 16.84 -13.23
N GLY A 56 -12.78 16.60 -14.40
CA GLY A 56 -13.22 17.29 -15.63
C GLY A 56 -12.12 17.44 -16.68
N ALA A 57 -12.53 17.98 -17.83
CA ALA A 57 -11.70 18.16 -19.01
C ALA A 57 -10.54 19.16 -18.83
N ASP A 58 -10.58 19.97 -17.77
CA ASP A 58 -9.58 21.01 -17.48
C ASP A 58 -8.37 20.51 -16.68
N VAL A 59 -8.34 19.22 -16.32
CA VAL A 59 -7.21 18.63 -15.64
C VAL A 59 -6.25 18.06 -16.69
N PRO A 60 -5.02 18.58 -16.80
CA PRO A 60 -4.04 18.02 -17.72
C PRO A 60 -3.84 16.54 -17.41
N SER A 61 -4.13 15.66 -18.36
CA SER A 61 -4.01 14.20 -18.27
C SER A 61 -4.61 13.63 -16.98
N GLY A 62 -5.91 13.39 -16.99
CA GLY A 62 -6.64 12.75 -15.88
C GLY A 62 -6.00 11.44 -15.44
N TYR A 63 -6.22 11.09 -14.18
CA TYR A 63 -5.80 9.78 -13.66
C TYR A 63 -6.39 8.66 -14.51
N VAL A 64 -5.56 7.71 -14.92
CA VAL A 64 -6.04 6.48 -15.55
C VAL A 64 -6.66 5.64 -14.44
N THR A 65 -7.98 5.53 -14.44
CA THR A 65 -8.73 4.88 -13.35
C THR A 65 -9.29 3.52 -13.71
N ASN A 66 -9.21 3.14 -14.99
CA ASN A 66 -9.86 1.96 -15.58
C ASN A 66 -8.85 0.87 -16.00
N ARG A 67 -7.68 0.81 -15.35
CA ARG A 67 -6.71 -0.26 -15.63
C ARG A 67 -7.30 -1.61 -15.31
N GLY A 68 -7.31 -2.49 -16.32
CA GLY A 68 -7.76 -3.86 -16.18
C GLY A 68 -6.64 -4.81 -15.76
N LEU A 69 -6.96 -6.07 -15.56
CA LEU A 69 -5.99 -7.09 -15.17
C LEU A 69 -4.90 -7.30 -16.23
N SER A 70 -5.19 -7.06 -17.50
CA SER A 70 -4.22 -7.07 -18.58
C SER A 70 -3.14 -6.00 -18.45
N ASP A 71 -3.55 -4.80 -17.98
CA ASP A 71 -2.60 -3.72 -17.71
C ASP A 71 -1.68 -4.10 -16.52
N TYR A 72 -2.24 -4.67 -15.45
CA TYR A 72 -1.47 -5.18 -14.32
C TYR A 72 -0.47 -6.25 -14.75
N ALA A 73 -0.86 -7.20 -15.60
CA ALA A 73 0.03 -8.24 -16.13
C ALA A 73 1.20 -7.68 -16.95
N SER A 74 1.04 -6.50 -17.57
CA SER A 74 2.08 -5.84 -18.34
C SER A 74 2.95 -4.89 -17.51
N LEU A 75 2.38 -4.30 -16.46
CA LEU A 75 3.00 -3.26 -15.64
C LEU A 75 3.70 -3.79 -14.39
N LEU A 76 3.36 -4.97 -13.91
CA LEU A 76 3.93 -5.58 -12.71
C LEU A 76 5.02 -6.60 -13.04
N PRO A 77 5.89 -6.98 -12.09
CA PRO A 77 6.88 -8.04 -12.27
C PRO A 77 6.25 -9.36 -12.75
N SER A 78 7.03 -10.13 -13.49
CA SER A 78 6.59 -11.37 -14.18
C SER A 78 5.89 -12.38 -13.29
N GLY A 79 6.27 -12.46 -11.99
CA GLY A 79 5.66 -13.37 -11.01
C GLY A 79 4.26 -12.96 -10.50
N PHE A 80 3.73 -11.79 -10.87
CA PHE A 80 2.43 -11.31 -10.39
C PHE A 80 1.29 -12.25 -10.78
N CYS A 81 1.20 -12.62 -12.04
CA CYS A 81 0.12 -13.49 -12.52
C CYS A 81 0.16 -14.88 -11.90
N ASP A 82 1.36 -15.42 -11.68
CA ASP A 82 1.54 -16.69 -10.99
C ASP A 82 1.07 -16.63 -9.54
N MET A 83 1.40 -15.53 -8.86
CA MET A 83 0.96 -15.31 -7.47
C MET A 83 -0.56 -15.17 -7.41
N LEU A 84 -1.16 -14.36 -8.29
CA LEU A 84 -2.61 -14.20 -8.36
C LEU A 84 -3.33 -15.52 -8.67
N GLY A 85 -2.76 -16.34 -9.57
CA GLY A 85 -3.31 -17.64 -9.96
C GLY A 85 -3.25 -18.70 -8.84
N ARG A 86 -2.33 -18.56 -7.88
CA ARG A 86 -2.20 -19.49 -6.74
C ARG A 86 -3.14 -19.16 -5.56
N LEU A 87 -3.76 -17.99 -5.56
CA LEU A 87 -4.65 -17.62 -4.47
C LEU A 87 -5.86 -18.57 -4.39
N SER A 88 -6.12 -19.05 -3.20
CA SER A 88 -7.28 -19.88 -2.88
C SER A 88 -8.49 -19.02 -2.48
N ASN A 89 -9.64 -19.65 -2.26
CA ASN A 89 -10.86 -18.98 -1.80
C ASN A 89 -10.78 -18.44 -0.36
N SER A 90 -9.83 -18.93 0.44
CA SER A 90 -9.53 -18.40 1.78
C SER A 90 -8.61 -17.19 1.75
N ASP A 91 -7.89 -16.98 0.66
CA ASP A 91 -6.93 -15.91 0.52
C ASP A 91 -7.60 -14.58 0.19
N ARG A 92 -6.83 -13.50 0.39
CA ARG A 92 -7.32 -12.13 0.16
C ARG A 92 -6.32 -11.35 -0.69
N TRP A 93 -6.85 -10.60 -1.64
CA TRP A 93 -6.11 -9.65 -2.46
C TRP A 93 -6.56 -8.22 -2.15
N LEU A 94 -5.62 -7.32 -1.85
CA LEU A 94 -5.83 -5.88 -1.74
C LEU A 94 -5.22 -5.17 -2.94
N ASP A 95 -6.01 -4.37 -3.62
CA ASP A 95 -5.57 -3.52 -4.72
C ASP A 95 -5.61 -2.05 -4.30
N ILE A 96 -4.43 -1.43 -4.10
CA ILE A 96 -4.28 -0.07 -3.61
C ILE A 96 -4.23 0.89 -4.81
N GLY A 97 -5.07 1.92 -4.78
CA GLY A 97 -5.20 2.84 -5.90
C GLY A 97 -5.96 2.24 -7.08
N ALA A 98 -6.90 1.35 -6.79
CA ALA A 98 -7.64 0.53 -7.76
C ALA A 98 -8.45 1.32 -8.80
N GLY A 99 -8.54 2.65 -8.68
CA GLY A 99 -9.36 3.47 -9.57
C GLY A 99 -10.83 3.05 -9.53
N ASP A 100 -11.42 2.66 -10.66
CA ASP A 100 -12.79 2.13 -10.73
C ASP A 100 -12.90 0.64 -10.38
N GLY A 101 -11.76 -0.01 -10.07
CA GLY A 101 -11.68 -1.40 -9.68
C GLY A 101 -11.70 -2.39 -10.86
N GLN A 102 -11.40 -1.95 -12.07
CA GLN A 102 -11.51 -2.79 -13.27
C GLN A 102 -10.62 -4.05 -13.18
N ALA A 103 -9.41 -3.99 -12.60
CA ALA A 103 -8.55 -5.17 -12.45
C ALA A 103 -9.21 -6.24 -11.57
N VAL A 104 -9.87 -5.81 -10.48
CA VAL A 104 -10.63 -6.72 -9.60
C VAL A 104 -11.85 -7.29 -10.34
N LEU A 105 -12.57 -6.49 -11.12
CA LEU A 105 -13.69 -7.00 -11.93
C LEU A 105 -13.22 -8.03 -12.96
N ASP A 106 -12.11 -7.79 -13.64
CA ASP A 106 -11.55 -8.71 -14.63
C ASP A 106 -11.09 -10.03 -13.98
N TYR A 107 -10.60 -9.99 -12.73
CA TYR A 107 -10.26 -11.20 -11.96
C TYR A 107 -11.45 -12.13 -11.77
N TYR A 108 -12.67 -11.60 -11.62
CA TYR A 108 -13.89 -12.39 -11.47
C TYR A 108 -14.63 -12.63 -12.79
N ALA A 109 -14.19 -12.07 -13.89
CA ALA A 109 -14.87 -12.29 -15.18
C ALA A 109 -14.86 -13.77 -15.57
N SER A 110 -15.96 -14.26 -16.12
CA SER A 110 -16.09 -15.65 -16.59
C SER A 110 -15.29 -15.91 -17.86
N GLU A 111 -15.14 -14.89 -18.71
CA GLU A 111 -14.30 -14.94 -19.90
C GLU A 111 -13.17 -13.90 -19.80
N PRO A 112 -11.91 -14.31 -19.85
CA PRO A 112 -10.81 -13.36 -19.87
C PRO A 112 -10.78 -12.66 -21.22
N LYS A 113 -10.51 -11.38 -21.20
CA LYS A 113 -9.93 -10.73 -22.38
C LYS A 113 -8.56 -11.39 -22.65
N ALA A 114 -8.20 -11.61 -23.91
CA ALA A 114 -7.03 -12.38 -24.35
C ALA A 114 -5.70 -12.01 -23.62
N ALA A 115 -5.55 -10.76 -23.17
CA ALA A 115 -4.38 -10.33 -22.40
C ALA A 115 -4.41 -10.76 -20.92
N ALA A 116 -5.57 -11.06 -20.35
CA ALA A 116 -5.71 -11.61 -18.98
C ALA A 116 -5.49 -13.13 -18.94
N GLU A 117 -5.34 -13.81 -20.10
CA GLU A 117 -4.98 -15.24 -20.16
C GLU A 117 -3.62 -15.54 -19.54
N LYS A 118 -2.71 -14.54 -19.50
CA LYS A 118 -1.42 -14.67 -18.83
C LYS A 118 -1.54 -14.77 -17.31
N CYS A 119 -2.57 -14.18 -16.71
CA CYS A 119 -2.90 -14.33 -15.31
C CYS A 119 -3.83 -15.53 -15.14
N GLY A 120 -3.23 -16.72 -15.05
CA GLY A 120 -3.92 -18.00 -15.06
C GLY A 120 -5.14 -18.06 -14.13
N ARG A 121 -6.19 -18.71 -14.59
CA ARG A 121 -7.39 -18.96 -13.79
C ARG A 121 -7.18 -20.17 -12.91
N SER A 122 -7.11 -19.97 -11.60
CA SER A 122 -7.53 -21.04 -10.70
C SER A 122 -9.06 -21.05 -10.66
N GLY A 123 -9.68 -22.22 -10.60
CA GLY A 123 -11.13 -22.33 -10.45
C GLY A 123 -11.66 -21.76 -9.11
N THR A 124 -10.76 -21.50 -8.17
CA THR A 124 -11.03 -20.90 -6.86
C THR A 124 -10.51 -19.46 -6.87
N ARG A 125 -11.34 -18.51 -6.42
CA ARG A 125 -11.01 -17.10 -6.43
C ARG A 125 -10.95 -16.54 -5.03
N ALA A 126 -9.85 -15.87 -4.73
CA ALA A 126 -9.65 -15.14 -3.49
C ALA A 126 -10.72 -14.06 -3.30
N ARG A 127 -10.89 -13.59 -2.08
CA ARG A 127 -11.64 -12.37 -1.82
C ARG A 127 -10.80 -11.18 -2.24
N ALA A 128 -11.37 -10.21 -2.96
CA ALA A 128 -10.66 -9.04 -3.42
C ALA A 128 -11.22 -7.74 -2.84
N VAL A 129 -10.32 -6.85 -2.46
CA VAL A 129 -10.62 -5.52 -1.93
C VAL A 129 -9.97 -4.50 -2.86
N ALA A 130 -10.78 -3.73 -3.57
CA ALA A 130 -10.35 -2.55 -4.29
C ALA A 130 -10.34 -1.36 -3.35
N MET A 131 -9.25 -0.60 -3.29
CA MET A 131 -9.13 0.58 -2.44
C MET A 131 -8.81 1.82 -3.29
N SER A 132 -9.56 2.89 -3.11
CA SER A 132 -9.31 4.19 -3.72
C SER A 132 -9.61 5.31 -2.72
N ILE A 133 -8.97 6.47 -2.88
CA ILE A 133 -9.28 7.64 -2.03
C ILE A 133 -10.70 8.14 -2.30
N GLU A 134 -11.12 8.12 -3.57
CA GLU A 134 -12.45 8.54 -3.98
C GLU A 134 -13.30 7.34 -4.40
N ASP A 135 -14.60 7.44 -4.19
CA ASP A 135 -15.53 6.47 -4.75
C ASP A 135 -15.62 6.65 -6.28
N ARG A 136 -15.00 5.73 -7.00
CA ARG A 136 -14.98 5.70 -8.46
C ARG A 136 -15.74 4.50 -9.03
N ARG A 137 -16.55 3.83 -8.20
CA ARG A 137 -17.32 2.66 -8.63
C ARG A 137 -18.24 3.01 -9.80
N THR A 138 -18.14 2.20 -10.83
CA THR A 138 -19.05 2.25 -11.99
C THR A 138 -20.34 1.47 -11.72
N LYS A 139 -21.36 1.68 -12.54
CA LYS A 139 -22.55 0.81 -12.53
C LYS A 139 -22.20 -0.66 -12.74
N LYS A 140 -21.19 -0.94 -13.57
CA LYS A 140 -20.68 -2.30 -13.81
C LYS A 140 -20.14 -2.91 -12.52
N TRP A 141 -19.35 -2.14 -11.73
CA TRP A 141 -18.88 -2.58 -10.40
C TRP A 141 -20.05 -2.94 -9.49
N GLN A 142 -21.02 -2.05 -9.37
CA GLN A 142 -22.17 -2.25 -8.48
C GLN A 142 -22.98 -3.50 -8.84
N LEU A 143 -23.23 -3.72 -10.13
CA LEU A 143 -23.91 -4.92 -10.62
C LEU A 143 -23.11 -6.19 -10.32
N GLN A 144 -21.81 -6.19 -10.61
CA GLN A 144 -20.96 -7.36 -10.37
C GLN A 144 -20.81 -7.67 -8.88
N ALA A 145 -20.68 -6.64 -8.05
CA ALA A 145 -20.63 -6.80 -6.60
C ALA A 145 -21.94 -7.38 -6.03
N ALA A 146 -23.08 -7.00 -6.59
CA ALA A 146 -24.36 -7.57 -6.20
C ALA A 146 -24.47 -9.06 -6.57
N ILE A 147 -23.93 -9.48 -7.72
CA ILE A 147 -23.92 -10.88 -8.17
C ILE A 147 -22.96 -11.73 -7.34
N LEU A 148 -21.75 -11.24 -7.07
CA LEU A 148 -20.69 -11.98 -6.36
C LEU A 148 -20.90 -12.00 -4.84
N GLY A 149 -21.63 -11.03 -4.30
CA GLY A 149 -21.79 -10.80 -2.87
C GLY A 149 -20.64 -10.00 -2.23
N GLY A 150 -20.96 -9.24 -1.21
CA GLY A 150 -20.01 -8.36 -0.50
C GLY A 150 -18.86 -9.10 0.17
N ASP A 151 -19.01 -10.39 0.44
CA ASP A 151 -17.95 -11.24 1.01
C ASP A 151 -16.85 -11.56 -0.01
N ARG A 152 -17.13 -11.49 -1.30
CA ARG A 152 -16.19 -11.83 -2.37
C ARG A 152 -15.45 -10.61 -2.89
N ILE A 153 -16.17 -9.52 -3.07
CA ILE A 153 -15.67 -8.30 -3.68
C ILE A 153 -16.07 -7.09 -2.83
N GLN A 154 -15.09 -6.30 -2.42
CA GLN A 154 -15.30 -5.12 -1.61
C GLN A 154 -14.62 -3.90 -2.25
N TYR A 155 -15.23 -2.73 -2.11
CA TYR A 155 -14.62 -1.47 -2.51
C TYR A 155 -14.57 -0.52 -1.32
N LEU A 156 -13.36 -0.07 -0.98
CA LEU A 156 -13.10 0.88 0.10
C LEU A 156 -12.76 2.24 -0.48
N SER A 157 -13.42 3.28 -0.01
CA SER A 157 -13.15 4.66 -0.42
C SER A 157 -13.26 5.65 0.74
N GLY A 158 -12.77 6.86 0.53
CA GLY A 158 -12.86 7.96 1.49
C GLY A 158 -11.71 8.05 2.47
N LYS A 159 -10.85 7.03 2.56
CA LYS A 159 -9.66 7.01 3.44
C LYS A 159 -8.41 6.62 2.66
N ARG A 160 -7.25 7.11 3.09
CA ARG A 160 -5.94 6.65 2.60
C ARG A 160 -5.56 5.35 3.30
N LEU A 161 -4.68 4.55 2.72
CA LEU A 161 -4.22 3.29 3.35
C LEU A 161 -3.72 3.48 4.79
N ARG A 162 -3.03 4.59 5.07
CA ARG A 162 -2.51 4.93 6.41
C ARG A 162 -3.58 5.16 7.46
N ASP A 163 -4.81 5.50 7.05
CA ASP A 163 -5.93 5.86 7.93
C ASP A 163 -6.76 4.62 8.35
N TYR A 164 -6.46 3.45 7.79
CA TYR A 164 -7.02 2.18 8.21
C TYR A 164 -6.11 1.51 9.22
N SER A 165 -6.67 0.86 10.24
CA SER A 165 -5.90 -0.02 11.10
C SER A 165 -5.66 -1.39 10.44
N VAL A 166 -4.75 -2.19 11.00
CA VAL A 166 -4.54 -3.58 10.54
C VAL A 166 -5.75 -4.45 10.90
N GLU A 167 -6.39 -4.15 12.01
CA GLU A 167 -7.59 -4.84 12.51
C GLU A 167 -8.79 -4.57 11.61
N GLU A 168 -8.96 -3.33 11.12
CA GLU A 168 -10.04 -2.98 10.18
C GLU A 168 -9.89 -3.70 8.84
N LEU A 169 -8.67 -3.75 8.29
CA LEU A 169 -8.42 -4.35 6.99
C LEU A 169 -8.19 -5.86 7.05
N GLY A 170 -7.62 -6.37 8.14
CA GLY A 170 -7.08 -7.72 8.24
C GLY A 170 -5.82 -7.92 7.41
N LYS A 171 -5.44 -9.19 7.20
CA LYS A 171 -4.25 -9.57 6.44
C LYS A 171 -4.58 -10.00 5.01
N PHE A 172 -3.56 -9.97 4.15
CA PHE A 172 -3.67 -10.28 2.73
C PHE A 172 -2.51 -11.18 2.28
N GLN A 173 -2.79 -12.10 1.38
CA GLN A 173 -1.77 -12.90 0.71
C GLN A 173 -1.17 -12.15 -0.48
N LEU A 174 -1.94 -11.28 -1.10
CA LEU A 174 -1.49 -10.45 -2.21
C LEU A 174 -1.91 -9.00 -1.99
N ILE A 175 -0.97 -8.08 -2.19
CA ILE A 175 -1.24 -6.64 -2.27
C ILE A 175 -0.66 -6.13 -3.59
N THR A 176 -1.41 -5.29 -4.30
CA THR A 176 -0.96 -4.61 -5.52
C THR A 176 -1.09 -3.10 -5.38
N ASP A 177 -0.18 -2.37 -6.03
CA ASP A 177 -0.24 -0.92 -6.16
C ASP A 177 0.30 -0.53 -7.54
N VAL A 178 -0.60 -0.20 -8.47
CA VAL A 178 -0.25 0.20 -9.85
C VAL A 178 -0.53 1.68 -10.03
N TYR A 179 0.51 2.51 -9.88
CA TYR A 179 0.39 3.96 -9.85
C TYR A 179 -0.61 4.46 -8.80
N GLY A 180 -0.71 3.74 -7.68
CA GLY A 180 -1.58 4.03 -6.57
C GLY A 180 -0.85 4.77 -5.43
N GLY A 181 -1.15 4.39 -4.18
CA GLY A 181 -0.65 5.07 -2.99
C GLY A 181 0.87 5.20 -2.92
N PHE A 182 1.62 4.21 -3.41
CA PHE A 182 3.08 4.24 -3.44
C PHE A 182 3.64 5.36 -4.32
N SER A 183 2.99 5.64 -5.44
CA SER A 183 3.39 6.71 -6.36
C SER A 183 3.08 8.12 -5.83
N TYR A 184 2.22 8.26 -4.81
CA TYR A 184 1.73 9.55 -4.33
C TYR A 184 2.05 9.85 -2.87
N THR A 185 2.49 8.86 -2.09
CA THR A 185 2.77 9.05 -0.66
C THR A 185 3.90 10.04 -0.43
N GLU A 186 3.76 10.86 0.59
CA GLU A 186 4.80 11.73 1.15
C GLU A 186 5.70 11.01 2.16
N ASP A 187 5.38 9.76 2.54
CA ASP A 187 6.13 8.95 3.49
C ASP A 187 6.24 7.52 2.96
N LEU A 188 7.34 7.25 2.25
CA LEU A 188 7.61 5.94 1.64
C LEU A 188 7.77 4.85 2.70
N SER A 189 8.49 5.15 3.78
CA SER A 189 8.80 4.16 4.82
C SER A 189 7.53 3.70 5.54
N ARG A 190 6.70 4.65 5.91
CA ARG A 190 5.41 4.37 6.56
C ARG A 190 4.47 3.63 5.62
N PHE A 191 4.46 4.00 4.33
CA PHE A 191 3.65 3.29 3.34
C PHE A 191 4.06 1.82 3.23
N ILE A 192 5.36 1.55 3.01
CA ILE A 192 5.88 0.17 2.93
C ILE A 192 5.67 -0.56 4.25
N GLY A 193 5.95 0.06 5.39
CA GLY A 193 5.71 -0.52 6.71
C GLY A 193 4.23 -0.92 6.89
N LYS A 194 3.30 -0.08 6.44
CA LYS A 194 1.86 -0.39 6.47
C LYS A 194 1.51 -1.56 5.55
N VAL A 195 2.01 -1.58 4.31
CA VAL A 195 1.80 -2.69 3.38
C VAL A 195 2.31 -4.00 4.00
N LEU A 196 3.54 -4.01 4.52
CA LEU A 196 4.14 -5.19 5.13
C LEU A 196 3.42 -5.62 6.43
N SER A 197 2.85 -4.67 7.17
CA SER A 197 1.98 -5.00 8.32
C SER A 197 0.68 -5.68 7.91
N LEU A 198 0.18 -5.41 6.72
CA LEU A 198 -1.04 -6.01 6.16
C LEU A 198 -0.78 -7.34 5.43
N LEU A 199 0.47 -7.64 5.05
CA LEU A 199 0.80 -8.92 4.43
C LEU A 199 0.84 -10.04 5.47
N GLU A 200 0.29 -11.20 5.10
CA GLU A 200 0.60 -12.47 5.77
C GLU A 200 2.06 -12.85 5.54
N VAL A 201 2.62 -13.70 6.41
CA VAL A 201 3.89 -14.36 6.14
C VAL A 201 3.70 -15.31 4.96
N GLY A 202 4.58 -15.24 3.97
CA GLY A 202 4.42 -15.92 2.68
C GLY A 202 3.63 -15.11 1.64
N GLY A 203 3.01 -13.99 2.03
CA GLY A 203 2.33 -13.08 1.12
C GLY A 203 3.27 -12.18 0.32
N ALA A 204 2.75 -11.56 -0.74
CA ALA A 204 3.53 -10.73 -1.65
C ALA A 204 2.88 -9.37 -1.92
N PHE A 205 3.73 -8.36 -2.09
CA PHE A 205 3.37 -7.03 -2.57
C PHE A 205 4.01 -6.78 -3.94
N TYR A 206 3.23 -6.31 -4.90
CA TYR A 206 3.68 -5.96 -6.24
C TYR A 206 3.38 -4.50 -6.52
N THR A 207 4.40 -3.78 -6.99
CA THR A 207 4.28 -2.35 -7.35
C THR A 207 5.28 -1.98 -8.44
N LEU A 208 5.18 -0.74 -8.90
CA LEU A 208 6.15 -0.13 -9.78
C LEU A 208 6.47 1.29 -9.31
N VAL A 209 7.66 1.72 -9.61
CA VAL A 209 8.14 3.06 -9.34
C VAL A 209 8.79 3.63 -10.58
N GLN A 210 8.34 4.79 -10.99
CA GLN A 210 9.03 5.57 -11.99
C GLN A 210 10.18 6.30 -11.28
N ASN A 211 11.31 5.62 -11.26
CA ASN A 211 12.55 6.10 -10.67
C ASN A 211 13.56 6.25 -11.78
N VAL A 212 14.08 7.41 -11.92
CA VAL A 212 15.04 7.67 -12.96
C VAL A 212 16.41 7.88 -12.36
N GLN A 213 17.12 6.80 -12.22
CA GLN A 213 18.57 6.83 -12.24
C GLN A 213 19.06 6.30 -13.58
N LEU A 214 19.69 7.18 -14.32
CA LEU A 214 20.53 6.76 -15.44
C LEU A 214 21.84 6.23 -14.87
N GLU A 215 22.22 5.04 -15.25
CA GLU A 215 23.44 4.35 -14.81
C GLU A 215 24.73 5.13 -15.07
N ASN A 216 24.70 6.25 -15.77
CA ASN A 216 25.88 7.00 -16.25
C ASN A 216 26.02 8.42 -15.69
N GLY A 217 25.29 8.80 -14.64
CA GLY A 217 25.45 10.11 -13.99
C GLY A 217 25.23 11.32 -14.91
N LYS A 218 24.68 11.13 -16.09
CA LYS A 218 24.27 12.23 -16.97
C LYS A 218 22.82 12.55 -16.70
N ASP A 219 22.62 13.68 -16.04
CA ASP A 219 21.32 14.29 -15.86
C ASP A 219 20.61 14.41 -17.21
N LYS A 220 19.66 13.53 -17.48
CA LYS A 220 18.60 13.90 -18.42
C LYS A 220 17.80 15.03 -17.77
N PRO A 221 17.31 16.00 -18.57
CA PRO A 221 16.56 17.12 -18.01
C PRO A 221 15.48 16.63 -17.05
N SER A 222 15.34 17.30 -15.94
CA SER A 222 14.50 16.97 -14.76
C SER A 222 13.02 16.67 -15.04
N SER A 223 12.60 16.59 -16.29
CA SER A 223 11.22 16.31 -16.70
C SER A 223 10.78 14.85 -16.48
N SER A 224 11.71 13.92 -16.31
CA SER A 224 11.40 12.49 -16.25
C SER A 224 11.49 11.84 -14.83
N PHE A 225 12.04 12.55 -13.84
CA PHE A 225 12.16 11.99 -12.49
C PHE A 225 10.89 12.21 -11.68
N GLN A 226 10.26 11.13 -11.25
CA GLN A 226 9.07 11.23 -10.41
C GLN A 226 9.37 10.90 -8.95
N THR A 227 10.28 9.95 -8.70
CA THR A 227 10.72 9.62 -7.35
C THR A 227 12.22 9.44 -7.32
N GLU A 228 12.91 10.27 -6.52
CA GLU A 228 14.35 10.19 -6.27
C GLU A 228 14.57 9.71 -4.83
N LEU A 229 15.51 8.80 -4.65
CA LEU A 229 15.96 8.34 -3.34
C LEU A 229 17.47 8.54 -3.26
N VAL A 230 17.93 9.25 -2.22
CA VAL A 230 19.36 9.50 -1.99
C VAL A 230 19.79 8.97 -0.62
N ASP A 231 21.09 8.67 -0.48
CA ASP A 231 21.69 8.34 0.82
C ASP A 231 21.94 9.63 1.65
N SER A 232 22.50 9.45 2.84
CA SER A 232 22.86 10.57 3.73
C SER A 232 23.93 11.51 3.13
N ALA A 233 24.72 11.04 2.16
CA ALA A 233 25.69 11.84 1.43
C ALA A 233 25.11 12.51 0.16
N GLY A 234 23.81 12.33 -0.12
CA GLY A 234 23.13 12.88 -1.29
C GLY A 234 23.36 12.09 -2.58
N ARG A 235 23.95 10.89 -2.50
CA ARG A 235 24.16 10.01 -3.66
C ARG A 235 22.89 9.22 -3.94
N ASP A 236 22.56 9.10 -5.20
CA ASP A 236 21.36 8.39 -5.63
C ASP A 236 21.38 6.90 -5.24
N ILE A 237 20.24 6.39 -4.84
CA ILE A 237 20.00 4.98 -4.50
C ILE A 237 18.80 4.47 -5.29
N LYS A 238 18.94 3.29 -5.87
CA LYS A 238 17.80 2.57 -6.47
C LYS A 238 16.79 2.19 -5.38
N MET A 239 15.50 2.37 -5.67
CA MET A 239 14.41 1.98 -4.77
C MET A 239 14.53 0.51 -4.33
N CYS A 240 14.85 -0.37 -5.27
CA CYS A 240 15.12 -1.78 -5.02
C CYS A 240 16.24 -2.00 -3.99
N SER A 241 17.34 -1.24 -4.08
CA SER A 241 18.48 -1.37 -3.17
C SER A 241 18.12 -0.97 -1.74
N TRP A 242 17.26 0.03 -1.58
CA TRP A 242 16.71 0.41 -0.27
C TRP A 242 15.82 -0.70 0.29
N LEU A 243 14.85 -1.18 -0.49
CA LEU A 243 13.89 -2.19 -0.05
C LEU A 243 14.56 -3.52 0.32
N LYS A 244 15.65 -3.91 -0.36
CA LYS A 244 16.46 -5.09 -0.03
C LYS A 244 17.13 -5.03 1.35
N GLN A 245 17.23 -3.84 1.95
CA GLN A 245 17.76 -3.67 3.31
C GLN A 245 16.72 -3.96 4.40
N THR A 246 15.45 -4.12 4.01
CA THR A 246 14.36 -4.44 4.95
C THR A 246 14.50 -5.89 5.42
N PRO A 247 14.59 -6.15 6.75
CA PRO A 247 14.63 -7.51 7.26
C PRO A 247 13.30 -8.23 7.00
N CYS A 248 13.35 -9.55 7.03
CA CYS A 248 12.14 -10.38 6.90
C CYS A 248 11.39 -10.26 5.58
N VAL A 249 12.06 -9.80 4.52
CA VAL A 249 11.51 -9.79 3.16
C VAL A 249 12.52 -10.26 2.12
N ASN A 250 12.02 -10.86 1.05
CA ASN A 250 12.76 -11.08 -0.20
C ASN A 250 12.25 -10.08 -1.23
N VAL A 251 13.16 -9.31 -1.84
CA VAL A 251 12.81 -8.27 -2.83
C VAL A 251 13.36 -8.65 -4.19
N GLY A 252 12.45 -8.85 -5.14
CA GLY A 252 12.76 -8.98 -6.56
C GLY A 252 12.52 -7.65 -7.28
N CYS A 253 13.36 -7.38 -8.29
CA CYS A 253 13.25 -6.17 -9.07
C CYS A 253 13.54 -6.44 -10.54
N GLU A 254 12.73 -5.84 -11.40
CA GLU A 254 12.91 -5.80 -12.83
C GLU A 254 12.99 -4.33 -13.26
N SER A 255 13.80 -4.02 -14.26
CA SER A 255 13.90 -2.65 -14.81
C SER A 255 13.30 -2.64 -16.21
N LYS A 256 12.43 -1.67 -16.48
CA LYS A 256 11.90 -1.36 -17.81
C LYS A 256 12.53 -0.06 -18.29
N ASN A 257 13.52 -0.18 -19.17
CA ASN A 257 14.28 0.96 -19.72
C ASN A 257 13.81 1.35 -21.13
N ASP A 258 12.98 0.50 -21.73
CA ASP A 258 12.34 0.67 -23.03
C ASP A 258 11.05 1.52 -22.97
N TRP A 259 10.61 1.88 -21.79
CA TRP A 259 9.49 2.79 -21.59
C TRP A 259 9.98 4.26 -21.65
N ASP A 260 9.08 5.18 -21.98
CA ASP A 260 9.36 6.63 -22.03
C ASP A 260 9.99 7.15 -20.73
N THR A 261 9.62 6.54 -19.62
CA THR A 261 10.21 6.80 -18.32
C THR A 261 10.75 5.49 -17.75
N PRO A 262 12.06 5.38 -17.47
CA PRO A 262 12.62 4.22 -16.81
C PRO A 262 11.88 3.88 -15.51
N THR A 263 11.52 2.62 -15.36
CA THR A 263 10.64 2.18 -14.28
C THR A 263 11.24 0.94 -13.61
N GLU A 264 11.28 0.96 -12.28
CA GLU A 264 11.56 -0.24 -11.49
C GLU A 264 10.25 -0.95 -11.16
N LEU A 265 10.14 -2.22 -11.56
CA LEU A 265 9.08 -3.11 -11.15
C LEU A 265 9.56 -3.85 -9.90
N VAL A 266 8.78 -3.83 -8.84
CA VAL A 266 9.18 -4.34 -7.54
C VAL A 266 8.19 -5.37 -7.04
N ASN A 267 8.71 -6.51 -6.56
CA ASN A 267 7.96 -7.45 -5.76
C ASN A 267 8.63 -7.68 -4.41
N ILE A 268 7.84 -7.71 -3.34
CA ILE A 268 8.31 -7.96 -1.98
C ILE A 268 7.56 -9.16 -1.43
N HIS A 269 8.30 -10.23 -1.09
CA HIS A 269 7.74 -11.39 -0.39
C HIS A 269 8.09 -11.32 1.09
N LYS A 270 7.07 -11.32 1.95
CA LYS A 270 7.25 -11.31 3.40
C LYS A 270 7.59 -12.72 3.90
N ILE A 271 8.75 -12.89 4.56
CA ILE A 271 9.23 -14.19 5.02
C ILE A 271 9.13 -14.40 6.54
N CYS A 272 8.98 -13.34 7.32
CA CYS A 272 8.70 -13.43 8.76
C CYS A 272 7.96 -12.18 9.28
N SER A 273 7.63 -12.17 10.57
CA SER A 273 6.74 -11.14 11.15
C SER A 273 7.45 -9.85 11.54
N ASP A 274 8.73 -9.94 11.90
CA ASP A 274 9.51 -8.81 12.42
C ASP A 274 10.08 -7.96 11.28
N VAL A 275 9.28 -7.02 10.79
CA VAL A 275 9.62 -6.17 9.65
C VAL A 275 9.87 -4.76 10.12
N SER A 276 11.05 -4.22 9.81
CA SER A 276 11.43 -2.83 10.07
C SER A 276 11.94 -2.18 8.79
N VAL A 277 11.26 -1.15 8.31
CA VAL A 277 11.64 -0.42 7.10
C VAL A 277 12.54 0.75 7.48
N ARG A 278 13.71 0.85 6.86
CA ARG A 278 14.64 1.98 7.08
C ARG A 278 13.94 3.29 6.71
N PRO A 279 13.96 4.31 7.60
CA PRO A 279 13.31 5.58 7.33
C PRO A 279 13.88 6.31 6.11
N ALA A 280 12.99 6.94 5.36
CA ALA A 280 13.31 7.78 4.22
C ALA A 280 12.57 9.13 4.38
N LYS A 281 13.31 10.20 4.69
CA LYS A 281 12.78 11.54 4.93
C LYS A 281 12.49 12.24 3.61
N LEU A 282 11.31 12.82 3.48
CA LEU A 282 10.93 13.64 2.33
C LEU A 282 11.71 14.97 2.37
N LEU A 283 12.48 15.22 1.30
CA LEU A 283 13.22 16.50 1.12
C LEU A 283 12.48 17.47 0.20
N ARG A 284 11.81 16.94 -0.82
CA ARG A 284 11.13 17.74 -1.85
C ARG A 284 9.87 17.03 -2.31
N TYR A 285 8.81 17.81 -2.50
CA TYR A 285 7.57 17.39 -3.09
C TYR A 285 7.09 18.47 -4.07
N GLU A 286 6.74 18.06 -5.28
CA GLU A 286 6.11 18.90 -6.29
C GLU A 286 4.84 18.20 -6.75
N ALA A 287 3.71 18.88 -6.60
CA ALA A 287 2.41 18.35 -6.99
C ALA A 287 2.35 18.05 -8.48
N GLY A 288 1.70 16.94 -8.84
CA GLY A 288 1.58 16.50 -10.24
C GLY A 288 0.88 15.13 -10.33
N ASN A 289 0.87 14.57 -11.53
CA ASN A 289 0.28 13.26 -11.79
C ASN A 289 1.24 12.34 -12.58
N PRO A 290 2.02 11.50 -11.87
CA PRO A 290 2.27 11.48 -10.43
C PRO A 290 3.15 12.66 -9.96
N PRO A 291 3.22 12.94 -8.64
CA PRO A 291 4.05 14.01 -8.11
C PRO A 291 5.54 13.70 -8.23
N ARG A 292 6.37 14.74 -8.29
CA ARG A 292 7.83 14.60 -8.16
C ARG A 292 8.21 14.64 -6.70
N ARG A 293 9.00 13.65 -6.25
CA ARG A 293 9.36 13.49 -4.85
C ARG A 293 10.84 13.14 -4.73
N ARG A 294 11.50 13.74 -3.74
CA ARG A 294 12.86 13.37 -3.37
C ARG A 294 12.92 12.99 -1.91
N PHE A 295 13.50 11.83 -1.63
CA PHE A 295 13.66 11.30 -0.29
C PHE A 295 15.12 11.07 0.03
N GLN A 296 15.48 11.19 1.31
CA GLN A 296 16.81 10.86 1.82
C GLN A 296 16.69 9.75 2.87
N LEU A 297 17.50 8.71 2.71
CA LEU A 297 17.59 7.66 3.72
C LEU A 297 18.23 8.20 4.99
N GLU A 298 17.58 7.96 6.11
CA GLU A 298 18.17 8.25 7.42
C GLU A 298 19.33 7.26 7.69
N PRO A 299 20.33 7.67 8.50
CA PRO A 299 21.49 6.84 8.82
C PRO A 299 21.14 5.47 9.42
#